data_7ffc3dad09ffed5d6f15993e1d9b1cdc
#
_entry.id   7ffc3dad09ffed5d6f15993e1d9b1cdc
#
_cell.length_a   1.000
_cell.length_b   1.000
_cell.length_c   1.000
_cell.angle_alpha   90.00
_cell.angle_beta   90.00
_cell.angle_gamma   90.00
#
_symmetry.space_group_name_H-M   'P 1'
#
loop_
_entity.id
_entity.type
_entity.pdbx_description
1 polymer ?
#
loop_
_entity_poly.entity_id
_entity_poly.type
_entity_poly.pdbx_seq_one_letter_code
_entity_poly.pdbx_strand_id
1 'polypeptide(L)'
;MRFKMFLQLFAHEHQERWSSLVLAKLRNELVLKDGVVFNNDYEGSPAAGIVKIPVRDEEVVVSDYDKANGIKGTHGSTAYENMPITKDKALNEVIDGYDAESVPDNLVADRLDSAAYSMAKQIDTDGGTTLLAAATVDNEVLLTKDNIYDAIVDIRTRMNKANIPNDGKRYLLALPDVMALILKSPEFISASSLGDEVKVTGAVGKIAGFLVLEWNDTTANLQMLAGHPRFATRAMDFAVPIHLQDLSGSGTYIGASAVQGRKVYDHKVLRSVAIRAVYSPGALVLSAVAGAATGTTKLTVEAGGSGTTFFYKKNPGTRAVFDMTKTSYGGTELTSGTTEIPVKEGDTIEVVNLVSSKVASVGYYTVKAGDIA
;
A
#
# COMPACT_ATOMS: atom_id res chain seq x y z
N MET A 1 -79.71 -20.73 -26.55
CA MET A 1 -78.88 -19.84 -25.77
C MET A 1 -77.49 -20.45 -25.66
N ARG A 2 -76.44 -19.92 -26.37
CA ARG A 2 -75.04 -20.42 -26.33
C ARG A 2 -74.29 -19.53 -25.38
N PHE A 3 -73.91 -20.08 -24.23
CA PHE A 3 -72.97 -19.42 -23.32
C PHE A 3 -71.61 -19.47 -23.96
N LYS A 4 -71.05 -18.30 -24.30
CA LYS A 4 -69.63 -18.15 -24.62
C LYS A 4 -68.89 -18.05 -23.31
N MET A 5 -68.16 -19.11 -22.93
CA MET A 5 -67.20 -19.10 -21.83
C MET A 5 -65.94 -18.38 -22.32
N PHE A 6 -65.68 -17.18 -21.79
CA PHE A 6 -64.44 -16.50 -22.00
C PHE A 6 -63.38 -17.18 -21.08
N LEU A 7 -62.57 -18.01 -21.66
CA LEU A 7 -61.39 -18.53 -20.99
C LEU A 7 -60.40 -17.39 -20.93
N GLN A 8 -60.31 -16.71 -19.81
CA GLN A 8 -59.21 -15.80 -19.55
C GLN A 8 -57.93 -16.64 -19.43
N LEU A 9 -57.08 -16.59 -20.44
CA LEU A 9 -55.72 -17.02 -20.37
C LEU A 9 -55.00 -16.05 -19.42
N PHE A 10 -54.90 -16.44 -18.15
CA PHE A 10 -53.94 -15.80 -17.26
C PHE A 10 -52.57 -16.11 -17.83
N ALA A 11 -51.93 -15.10 -18.39
CA ALA A 11 -50.49 -15.17 -18.60
C ALA A 11 -49.84 -15.47 -17.23
N HIS A 12 -49.28 -16.65 -17.11
CA HIS A 12 -48.43 -16.94 -15.97
C HIS A 12 -47.26 -15.96 -16.02
N GLU A 13 -47.35 -14.90 -15.24
CA GLU A 13 -46.15 -14.15 -14.88
C GLU A 13 -45.22 -15.16 -14.20
N HIS A 14 -44.05 -15.36 -14.80
CA HIS A 14 -43.02 -16.16 -14.17
C HIS A 14 -42.72 -15.52 -12.84
N GLN A 15 -42.99 -16.21 -11.73
CA GLN A 15 -42.52 -15.77 -10.42
C GLN A 15 -41.03 -15.61 -10.50
N GLU A 16 -40.56 -14.41 -10.26
CA GLU A 16 -39.12 -14.13 -10.11
C GLU A 16 -38.63 -15.02 -8.98
N ARG A 17 -37.73 -15.96 -9.29
CA ARG A 17 -37.06 -16.76 -8.30
C ARG A 17 -35.90 -15.92 -7.78
N TRP A 18 -36.04 -15.42 -6.61
CA TRP A 18 -34.94 -14.81 -5.88
C TRP A 18 -33.88 -15.88 -5.62
N SER A 19 -32.64 -15.60 -6.01
CA SER A 19 -31.54 -16.49 -5.70
C SER A 19 -31.27 -16.42 -4.20
N SER A 20 -31.21 -17.58 -3.54
CA SER A 20 -30.79 -17.67 -2.13
C SER A 20 -29.27 -17.43 -1.95
N LEU A 21 -28.55 -17.32 -3.05
CA LEU A 21 -27.11 -17.06 -3.04
C LEU A 21 -26.87 -15.56 -3.16
N VAL A 22 -26.42 -14.94 -2.09
CA VAL A 22 -25.87 -13.59 -2.13
C VAL A 22 -24.61 -13.63 -2.98
N LEU A 23 -24.53 -12.73 -3.97
CA LEU A 23 -23.33 -12.63 -4.81
C LEU A 23 -22.13 -12.33 -3.92
N ALA A 24 -21.05 -13.11 -4.07
CA ALA A 24 -19.83 -12.91 -3.31
C ALA A 24 -19.30 -11.49 -3.50
N LYS A 25 -19.07 -10.79 -2.42
CA LYS A 25 -18.53 -9.42 -2.43
C LYS A 25 -17.05 -9.46 -2.72
N LEU A 26 -16.57 -8.58 -3.61
CA LEU A 26 -15.15 -8.36 -3.81
C LEU A 26 -14.60 -7.58 -2.62
N ARG A 27 -13.66 -8.18 -1.89
CA ARG A 27 -13.05 -7.61 -0.70
C ARG A 27 -11.53 -7.73 -0.76
N ASN A 28 -10.85 -6.66 -0.38
CA ASN A 28 -9.40 -6.69 -0.18
C ASN A 28 -9.07 -7.45 1.12
N GLU A 29 -7.97 -8.16 1.14
CA GLU A 29 -7.42 -8.69 2.39
C GLU A 29 -6.94 -7.54 3.28
N LEU A 30 -7.27 -7.60 4.57
CA LEU A 30 -6.86 -6.61 5.57
C LEU A 30 -5.55 -7.09 6.21
N VAL A 31 -4.46 -6.39 5.92
CA VAL A 31 -3.10 -6.83 6.29
C VAL A 31 -2.46 -6.05 7.44
N LEU A 32 -2.97 -4.85 7.76
CA LEU A 32 -2.41 -4.01 8.82
C LEU A 32 -2.86 -4.48 10.21
N LYS A 33 -2.50 -5.73 10.54
CA LYS A 33 -2.92 -6.41 11.77
C LYS A 33 -2.05 -6.00 12.97
N ASP A 34 -2.66 -6.05 14.16
CA ASP A 34 -1.93 -5.90 15.42
C ASP A 34 -0.96 -7.07 15.63
N GLY A 35 0.21 -6.78 16.19
CA GLY A 35 1.28 -7.75 16.37
C GLY A 35 2.15 -8.00 15.14
N VAL A 36 1.70 -7.62 13.93
CA VAL A 36 2.43 -7.78 12.67
C VAL A 36 2.93 -6.44 12.14
N VAL A 37 2.06 -5.45 12.02
CA VAL A 37 2.38 -4.11 11.49
C VAL A 37 2.35 -3.07 12.60
N PHE A 38 1.35 -3.13 13.47
CA PHE A 38 1.21 -2.27 14.64
C PHE A 38 1.41 -3.08 15.92
N ASN A 39 1.93 -2.42 16.95
CA ASN A 39 1.77 -2.91 18.31
C ASN A 39 0.55 -2.24 18.98
N ASN A 40 0.07 -2.84 20.06
CA ASN A 40 -0.98 -2.32 20.93
C ASN A 40 -0.49 -2.19 22.37
N ASP A 41 0.81 -1.94 22.55
CA ASP A 41 1.45 -1.90 23.89
C ASP A 41 0.99 -0.68 24.70
N TYR A 42 0.42 0.33 24.02
CA TYR A 42 0.00 1.59 24.62
C TYR A 42 -1.52 1.74 24.54
N GLU A 43 -2.22 1.10 25.48
CA GLU A 43 -3.66 1.23 25.56
C GLU A 43 -4.08 2.57 26.19
N GLY A 44 -5.09 3.21 25.60
CA GLY A 44 -5.69 4.43 26.12
C GLY A 44 -6.75 4.17 27.19
N SER A 45 -7.06 5.22 27.95
CA SER A 45 -8.25 5.24 28.81
C SER A 45 -9.26 6.22 28.24
N PRO A 46 -10.56 5.83 28.07
CA PRO A 46 -11.60 6.73 27.54
C PRO A 46 -11.72 8.05 28.28
N ALA A 47 -11.31 8.07 29.54
CA ALA A 47 -11.34 9.28 30.38
C ALA A 47 -10.22 10.29 30.05
N ALA A 48 -9.15 9.87 29.36
CA ALA A 48 -7.98 10.71 29.16
C ALA A 48 -7.92 11.34 27.75
N GLY A 49 -8.41 10.67 26.71
CA GLY A 49 -8.38 11.12 25.31
C GLY A 49 -6.96 11.30 24.73
N ILE A 50 -5.93 11.08 25.53
CA ILE A 50 -4.51 11.20 25.16
C ILE A 50 -3.71 10.10 25.83
N VAL A 51 -2.98 9.33 25.03
CA VAL A 51 -2.00 8.37 25.51
C VAL A 51 -0.63 9.03 25.57
N LYS A 52 0.01 8.97 26.74
CA LYS A 52 1.39 9.44 26.93
C LYS A 52 2.35 8.27 26.76
N ILE A 53 3.15 8.30 25.72
CA ILE A 53 4.12 7.26 25.39
C ILE A 53 5.48 7.69 25.92
N PRO A 54 6.08 6.94 26.88
CA PRO A 54 7.41 7.26 27.36
C PRO A 54 8.44 6.96 26.27
N VAL A 55 9.24 7.96 25.94
CA VAL A 55 10.31 7.86 24.94
C VAL A 55 11.63 8.16 25.62
N ARG A 56 12.56 7.24 25.48
CA ARG A 56 13.94 7.45 25.91
C ARG A 56 14.84 7.44 24.68
N ASP A 57 15.38 8.59 24.34
CA ASP A 57 16.23 8.77 23.18
C ASP A 57 17.71 8.52 23.47
N GLU A 58 18.10 8.63 24.73
CA GLU A 58 19.48 8.49 25.15
C GLU A 58 19.66 7.21 25.97
N GLU A 59 20.67 6.44 25.62
CA GLU A 59 21.10 5.30 26.39
C GLU A 59 21.93 5.77 27.61
N VAL A 60 22.02 4.91 28.60
CA VAL A 60 22.84 5.19 29.79
C VAL A 60 24.33 5.30 29.38
N VAL A 61 24.94 6.40 29.72
CA VAL A 61 26.38 6.61 29.47
C VAL A 61 27.19 5.65 30.34
N VAL A 62 28.01 4.83 29.68
CA VAL A 62 28.99 3.98 30.35
C VAL A 62 30.31 4.73 30.37
N SER A 63 30.87 4.87 31.53
CA SER A 63 32.16 5.55 31.75
C SER A 63 33.14 4.61 32.44
N ASP A 64 34.44 4.88 32.30
CA ASP A 64 35.46 4.11 32.99
C ASP A 64 35.34 4.31 34.50
N TYR A 65 35.54 3.23 35.26
CA TYR A 65 35.49 3.24 36.71
C TYR A 65 36.88 3.61 37.28
N ASP A 66 36.93 4.73 38.00
CA ASP A 66 38.12 5.11 38.78
C ASP A 66 38.04 4.49 40.18
N LYS A 67 39.06 3.67 40.53
CA LYS A 67 39.11 3.02 41.84
C LYS A 67 39.26 4.01 43.01
N ALA A 68 39.82 5.19 42.77
CA ALA A 68 40.07 6.20 43.83
C ALA A 68 38.88 7.11 44.04
N ASN A 69 38.16 7.49 42.94
CA ASN A 69 37.14 8.52 42.97
C ASN A 69 35.72 7.98 42.68
N GLY A 70 35.62 6.70 42.27
CA GLY A 70 34.36 6.12 41.85
C GLY A 70 33.85 6.71 40.53
N ILE A 71 32.53 6.57 40.26
CA ILE A 71 31.85 7.14 39.11
C ILE A 71 30.69 8.00 39.60
N LYS A 72 30.53 9.20 39.04
CA LYS A 72 29.37 10.04 39.34
C LYS A 72 28.16 9.56 38.55
N GLY A 73 27.03 9.34 39.22
CA GLY A 73 25.79 9.01 38.58
C GLY A 73 25.23 10.17 37.76
N THR A 74 24.74 9.86 36.58
CA THR A 74 23.99 10.81 35.73
C THR A 74 22.51 10.61 35.93
N HIS A 75 21.75 11.72 36.03
CA HIS A 75 20.30 11.64 36.09
C HIS A 75 19.75 11.44 34.66
N GLY A 76 19.13 10.28 34.41
CA GLY A 76 18.41 10.05 33.15
C GLY A 76 17.08 10.79 33.17
N SER A 77 16.70 11.38 32.05
CA SER A 77 15.35 11.93 31.81
C SER A 77 14.53 11.04 30.89
N THR A 78 13.22 11.03 31.06
CA THR A 78 12.28 10.35 30.18
C THR A 78 11.39 11.42 29.55
N ALA A 79 11.44 11.53 28.23
CA ALA A 79 10.50 12.36 27.49
C ALA A 79 9.19 11.60 27.27
N TYR A 80 8.10 12.32 27.11
CA TYR A 80 6.81 11.73 26.78
C TYR A 80 6.30 12.29 25.46
N GLU A 81 5.94 11.42 24.55
CA GLU A 81 5.22 11.80 23.35
C GLU A 81 3.72 11.62 23.58
N ASN A 82 2.95 12.64 23.20
CA ASN A 82 1.50 12.60 23.27
C ASN A 82 0.95 11.95 22.00
N MET A 83 0.04 10.99 22.17
CA MET A 83 -0.78 10.41 21.12
C MET A 83 -2.23 10.78 21.42
N PRO A 84 -2.77 11.87 20.84
CA PRO A 84 -4.20 12.16 20.95
C PRO A 84 -5.00 11.11 20.19
N ILE A 85 -6.10 10.66 20.75
CA ILE A 85 -7.01 9.73 20.08
C ILE A 85 -8.12 10.57 19.47
N THR A 86 -8.07 10.76 18.15
CA THR A 86 -8.92 11.71 17.44
C THR A 86 -9.90 11.07 16.47
N LYS A 87 -9.68 9.80 16.10
CA LYS A 87 -10.50 9.11 15.11
C LYS A 87 -11.69 8.46 15.79
N ASP A 88 -12.87 9.02 15.58
CA ASP A 88 -14.15 8.49 16.04
C ASP A 88 -14.97 8.06 14.83
N LYS A 89 -15.09 6.77 14.60
CA LYS A 89 -15.80 6.19 13.47
C LYS A 89 -16.99 5.39 13.93
N ALA A 90 -18.13 5.67 13.34
CA ALA A 90 -19.37 4.97 13.59
C ALA A 90 -20.02 4.54 12.29
N LEU A 91 -20.79 3.49 12.35
CA LEU A 91 -21.70 3.06 11.30
C LEU A 91 -23.10 2.91 11.84
N ASN A 92 -24.08 3.21 11.01
CA ASN A 92 -25.49 3.05 11.31
C ASN A 92 -26.23 2.82 10.00
N GLU A 93 -26.72 1.60 9.80
CA GLU A 93 -27.49 1.22 8.61
C GLU A 93 -28.86 0.71 9.06
N VAL A 94 -29.91 1.40 8.65
CA VAL A 94 -31.29 1.05 9.01
C VAL A 94 -31.80 -0.02 8.05
N ILE A 95 -32.42 -1.05 8.60
CA ILE A 95 -33.08 -2.14 7.87
C ILE A 95 -34.58 -2.08 8.22
N ASP A 96 -35.41 -1.91 7.21
CA ASP A 96 -36.86 -1.98 7.38
C ASP A 96 -37.28 -3.43 7.71
N GLY A 97 -38.16 -3.58 8.69
CA GLY A 97 -38.61 -4.92 9.14
C GLY A 97 -39.41 -5.66 8.05
N TYR A 98 -40.14 -4.95 7.21
CA TYR A 98 -40.84 -5.57 6.12
C TYR A 98 -39.85 -6.13 5.07
N ASP A 99 -38.79 -5.38 4.75
CA ASP A 99 -37.76 -5.84 3.84
C ASP A 99 -36.99 -7.04 4.43
N ALA A 100 -36.71 -6.99 5.75
CA ALA A 100 -36.01 -8.08 6.44
C ALA A 100 -36.80 -9.41 6.42
N GLU A 101 -38.13 -9.35 6.46
CA GLU A 101 -39.00 -10.53 6.43
C GLU A 101 -39.37 -10.97 4.99
N SER A 102 -39.43 -10.03 4.03
CA SER A 102 -39.84 -10.31 2.65
C SER A 102 -38.69 -10.86 1.78
N VAL A 103 -37.44 -10.56 2.10
CA VAL A 103 -36.28 -11.07 1.38
C VAL A 103 -35.84 -12.40 1.98
N PRO A 104 -35.94 -13.52 1.25
CA PRO A 104 -35.39 -14.78 1.72
C PRO A 104 -33.87 -14.64 1.89
N ASP A 105 -33.37 -15.19 2.98
CA ASP A 105 -31.96 -15.34 3.31
C ASP A 105 -31.24 -14.16 3.97
N ASN A 106 -31.08 -14.29 5.28
CA ASN A 106 -30.00 -13.70 6.08
C ASN A 106 -29.59 -12.25 5.74
N LEU A 107 -30.53 -11.41 5.26
CA LEU A 107 -30.24 -10.00 4.95
C LEU A 107 -29.53 -9.32 6.14
N VAL A 108 -29.98 -9.56 7.34
CA VAL A 108 -29.38 -9.03 8.57
C VAL A 108 -27.95 -9.52 8.75
N ALA A 109 -27.70 -10.82 8.52
CA ALA A 109 -26.36 -11.40 8.66
C ALA A 109 -25.40 -10.84 7.60
N ASP A 110 -25.86 -10.66 6.37
CA ASP A 110 -25.07 -10.03 5.30
C ASP A 110 -24.72 -8.57 5.62
N ARG A 111 -25.68 -7.82 6.20
CA ARG A 111 -25.45 -6.43 6.62
C ARG A 111 -24.47 -6.34 7.80
N LEU A 112 -24.59 -7.23 8.79
CA LEU A 112 -23.66 -7.32 9.91
C LEU A 112 -22.23 -7.64 9.44
N ASP A 113 -22.07 -8.61 8.52
CA ASP A 113 -20.78 -8.97 7.91
C ASP A 113 -20.20 -7.81 7.11
N SER A 114 -21.03 -7.14 6.30
CA SER A 114 -20.62 -5.96 5.52
C SER A 114 -20.17 -4.81 6.41
N ALA A 115 -20.89 -4.55 7.48
CA ALA A 115 -20.58 -3.54 8.48
C ALA A 115 -19.25 -3.83 9.18
N ALA A 116 -19.04 -5.09 9.58
CA ALA A 116 -17.79 -5.52 10.23
C ALA A 116 -16.57 -5.30 9.31
N TYR A 117 -16.69 -5.72 8.06
CA TYR A 117 -15.65 -5.50 7.07
C TYR A 117 -15.40 -4.01 6.81
N SER A 118 -16.44 -3.21 6.67
CA SER A 118 -16.31 -1.76 6.40
C SER A 118 -15.61 -1.03 7.53
N MET A 119 -15.91 -1.36 8.78
CA MET A 119 -15.24 -0.79 9.95
C MET A 119 -13.77 -1.21 10.01
N ALA A 120 -13.48 -2.48 9.77
CA ALA A 120 -12.11 -2.98 9.75
C ALA A 120 -11.29 -2.38 8.60
N LYS A 121 -11.87 -2.24 7.41
CA LYS A 121 -11.26 -1.57 6.26
C LYS A 121 -10.94 -0.10 6.54
N GLN A 122 -11.82 0.61 7.24
CA GLN A 122 -11.58 2.01 7.61
C GLN A 122 -10.37 2.12 8.54
N ILE A 123 -10.25 1.23 9.53
CA ILE A 123 -9.11 1.19 10.46
C ILE A 123 -7.82 0.89 9.69
N ASP A 124 -7.86 -0.06 8.76
CA ASP A 124 -6.73 -0.43 7.91
C ASP A 124 -6.26 0.74 7.04
N THR A 125 -7.20 1.42 6.37
CA THR A 125 -6.93 2.60 5.54
C THR A 125 -6.32 3.75 6.36
N ASP A 126 -6.88 4.03 7.53
CA ASP A 126 -6.37 5.05 8.44
C ASP A 126 -4.96 4.70 8.96
N GLY A 127 -4.71 3.42 9.20
CA GLY A 127 -3.38 2.91 9.57
C GLY A 127 -2.37 3.10 8.46
N GLY A 128 -2.71 2.72 7.24
CA GLY A 128 -1.88 2.91 6.04
C GLY A 128 -1.52 4.38 5.81
N THR A 129 -2.52 5.27 5.89
CA THR A 129 -2.32 6.72 5.76
C THR A 129 -1.34 7.25 6.81
N THR A 130 -1.47 6.79 8.07
CA THR A 130 -0.57 7.23 9.15
C THR A 130 0.86 6.71 8.95
N LEU A 131 1.01 5.47 8.50
CA LEU A 131 2.33 4.90 8.19
C LEU A 131 3.00 5.66 7.04
N LEU A 132 2.30 5.90 5.95
CA LEU A 132 2.84 6.62 4.79
C LEU A 132 3.20 8.07 5.11
N ALA A 133 2.35 8.77 5.88
CA ALA A 133 2.61 10.16 6.27
C ALA A 133 3.87 10.33 7.15
N ALA A 134 4.19 9.32 7.95
CA ALA A 134 5.33 9.35 8.86
C ALA A 134 6.56 8.61 8.32
N ALA A 135 6.44 7.85 7.24
CA ALA A 135 7.51 7.03 6.70
C ALA A 135 8.68 7.88 6.16
N THR A 136 9.88 7.34 6.30
CA THR A 136 11.03 7.85 5.55
C THR A 136 10.90 7.42 4.10
N VAL A 137 10.96 8.38 3.18
CA VAL A 137 10.83 8.13 1.75
C VAL A 137 12.15 7.64 1.18
N ASP A 138 12.10 6.52 0.48
CA ASP A 138 13.20 5.98 -0.31
C ASP A 138 12.79 6.01 -1.80
N ASN A 139 13.47 6.83 -2.59
CA ASN A 139 13.24 6.93 -4.02
C ASN A 139 14.17 5.96 -4.76
N GLU A 140 13.59 5.05 -5.52
CA GLU A 140 14.31 4.02 -6.25
C GLU A 140 14.24 4.24 -7.76
N VAL A 141 15.07 3.50 -8.49
CA VAL A 141 14.97 3.37 -9.95
C VAL A 141 13.71 2.59 -10.33
N LEU A 142 13.38 2.55 -11.62
CA LEU A 142 12.29 1.70 -12.10
C LEU A 142 12.52 0.24 -11.66
N LEU A 143 11.60 -0.29 -10.89
CA LEU A 143 11.66 -1.66 -10.40
C LEU A 143 11.31 -2.65 -11.51
N THR A 144 12.09 -3.69 -11.61
CA THR A 144 11.95 -4.78 -12.57
C THR A 144 12.17 -6.12 -11.88
N LYS A 145 11.83 -7.22 -12.55
CA LYS A 145 12.08 -8.58 -12.03
C LYS A 145 13.56 -8.85 -11.71
N ASP A 146 14.49 -8.13 -12.36
CA ASP A 146 15.94 -8.36 -12.26
C ASP A 146 16.61 -7.53 -11.14
N ASN A 147 15.93 -6.47 -10.61
CA ASN A 147 16.49 -5.60 -9.58
C ASN A 147 15.66 -5.53 -8.29
N ILE A 148 14.50 -6.18 -8.24
CA ILE A 148 13.59 -6.11 -7.09
C ILE A 148 14.22 -6.71 -5.83
N TYR A 149 14.98 -7.79 -5.97
CA TYR A 149 15.65 -8.43 -4.85
C TYR A 149 16.73 -7.52 -4.26
N ASP A 150 17.54 -6.88 -5.11
CA ASP A 150 18.56 -5.91 -4.69
C ASP A 150 17.93 -4.73 -3.95
N ALA A 151 16.82 -4.20 -4.45
CA ALA A 151 16.08 -3.13 -3.78
C ALA A 151 15.61 -3.54 -2.37
N ILE A 152 15.12 -4.76 -2.19
CA ILE A 152 14.72 -5.28 -0.85
C ILE A 152 15.93 -5.41 0.07
N VAL A 153 17.06 -5.90 -0.44
CA VAL A 153 18.32 -6.02 0.32
C VAL A 153 18.85 -4.65 0.72
N ASP A 154 18.73 -3.65 -0.16
CA ASP A 154 19.13 -2.28 0.13
C ASP A 154 18.28 -1.64 1.24
N ILE A 155 16.96 -1.87 1.25
CA ILE A 155 16.08 -1.45 2.34
C ILE A 155 16.53 -2.08 3.66
N ARG A 156 16.81 -3.40 3.66
CA ARG A 156 17.34 -4.09 4.83
C ARG A 156 18.62 -3.46 5.33
N THR A 157 19.53 -3.13 4.41
CA THR A 157 20.82 -2.50 4.73
C THR A 157 20.62 -1.12 5.35
N ARG A 158 19.72 -0.30 4.79
CA ARG A 158 19.36 1.03 5.32
C ARG A 158 18.77 0.90 6.73
N MET A 159 17.87 -0.07 6.96
CA MET A 159 17.27 -0.33 8.28
C MET A 159 18.34 -0.80 9.29
N ASN A 160 19.29 -1.66 8.88
CA ASN A 160 20.38 -2.09 9.75
C ASN A 160 21.30 -0.93 10.15
N LYS A 161 21.64 -0.04 9.19
CA LYS A 161 22.42 1.17 9.47
C LYS A 161 21.69 2.14 10.40
N ALA A 162 20.37 2.12 10.40
CA ALA A 162 19.52 2.88 11.31
C ALA A 162 19.30 2.19 12.67
N ASN A 163 20.00 1.10 12.95
CA ASN A 163 19.91 0.31 14.19
C ASN A 163 18.50 -0.24 14.49
N ILE A 164 17.71 -0.50 13.46
CA ILE A 164 16.40 -1.13 13.63
C ILE A 164 16.60 -2.61 13.94
N PRO A 165 15.92 -3.18 14.97
CA PRO A 165 16.07 -4.57 15.35
C PRO A 165 15.85 -5.55 14.18
N ASN A 166 16.70 -6.59 14.10
CA ASN A 166 16.57 -7.66 13.12
C ASN A 166 16.21 -8.97 13.84
N ASP A 167 15.06 -8.96 14.49
CA ASP A 167 14.52 -10.06 15.32
C ASP A 167 13.55 -10.97 14.55
N GLY A 168 13.48 -10.82 13.22
CA GLY A 168 12.59 -11.58 12.36
C GLY A 168 11.14 -11.10 12.34
N LYS A 169 10.85 -9.95 12.97
CA LYS A 169 9.51 -9.31 12.99
C LYS A 169 9.36 -8.18 11.98
N ARG A 170 10.40 -7.87 11.20
CA ARG A 170 10.28 -6.88 10.13
C ARG A 170 9.27 -7.33 9.10
N TYR A 171 8.42 -6.42 8.66
CA TYR A 171 7.45 -6.65 7.61
C TYR A 171 7.78 -5.85 6.35
N LEU A 172 7.31 -6.36 5.21
CA LEU A 172 7.33 -5.70 3.93
C LEU A 172 5.92 -5.79 3.33
N LEU A 173 5.24 -4.67 3.26
CA LEU A 173 3.96 -4.55 2.56
C LEU A 173 4.29 -4.26 1.10
N ALA A 174 4.04 -5.22 0.22
CA ALA A 174 4.29 -5.10 -1.21
C ALA A 174 2.98 -4.90 -1.96
N LEU A 175 2.93 -3.93 -2.88
CA LEU A 175 1.79 -3.78 -3.77
C LEU A 175 1.69 -4.98 -4.73
N PRO A 176 0.51 -5.28 -5.30
CA PRO A 176 0.30 -6.45 -6.18
C PRO A 176 1.28 -6.51 -7.36
N ASP A 177 1.61 -5.37 -7.97
CA ASP A 177 2.58 -5.29 -9.07
C ASP A 177 3.99 -5.69 -8.61
N VAL A 178 4.40 -5.24 -7.42
CA VAL A 178 5.70 -5.60 -6.83
C VAL A 178 5.72 -7.06 -6.42
N MET A 179 4.61 -7.59 -5.88
CA MET A 179 4.50 -9.02 -5.60
C MET A 179 4.69 -9.85 -6.86
N ALA A 180 4.11 -9.42 -7.98
CA ALA A 180 4.31 -10.06 -9.27
C ALA A 180 5.78 -10.00 -9.75
N LEU A 181 6.51 -8.90 -9.48
CA LEU A 181 7.95 -8.81 -9.78
C LEU A 181 8.78 -9.75 -8.91
N ILE A 182 8.47 -9.84 -7.60
CA ILE A 182 9.13 -10.75 -6.67
C ILE A 182 8.97 -12.20 -7.14
N LEU A 183 7.76 -12.62 -7.49
CA LEU A 183 7.48 -13.98 -7.98
C LEU A 183 8.18 -14.30 -9.31
N LYS A 184 8.49 -13.30 -10.12
CA LYS A 184 9.21 -13.42 -11.40
C LYS A 184 10.71 -13.24 -11.27
N SER A 185 11.23 -12.87 -10.09
CA SER A 185 12.66 -12.63 -9.87
C SER A 185 13.46 -13.93 -10.03
N PRO A 186 14.58 -13.89 -10.77
CA PRO A 186 15.45 -15.06 -10.99
C PRO A 186 16.00 -15.62 -9.68
N GLU A 187 16.37 -14.78 -8.72
CA GLU A 187 16.93 -15.15 -7.42
C GLU A 187 15.91 -15.95 -6.61
N PHE A 188 14.65 -15.54 -6.67
CA PHE A 188 13.56 -16.23 -5.98
C PHE A 188 13.21 -17.59 -6.64
N ILE A 189 13.22 -17.63 -7.97
CA ILE A 189 12.94 -18.83 -8.75
C ILE A 189 14.05 -19.89 -8.59
N SER A 190 15.31 -19.45 -8.51
CA SER A 190 16.48 -20.33 -8.41
C SER A 190 16.77 -20.81 -6.98
N ALA A 191 16.17 -20.19 -5.96
CA ALA A 191 16.38 -20.54 -4.56
C ALA A 191 15.64 -21.81 -4.14
N SER A 192 15.95 -22.93 -4.80
CA SER A 192 15.71 -24.31 -4.34
C SER A 192 14.27 -24.69 -3.88
N SER A 193 14.09 -25.68 -3.04
CA SER A 193 12.82 -26.30 -2.60
C SER A 193 11.72 -25.33 -2.12
N LEU A 194 12.07 -24.17 -1.58
CA LEU A 194 11.11 -23.12 -1.21
C LEU A 194 10.47 -22.49 -2.45
N GLY A 195 11.22 -22.36 -3.56
CA GLY A 195 10.73 -21.76 -4.80
C GLY A 195 9.65 -22.60 -5.49
N ASP A 196 9.67 -23.90 -5.34
CA ASP A 196 8.68 -24.78 -5.98
C ASP A 196 7.33 -24.72 -5.25
N GLU A 197 7.32 -24.66 -3.93
CA GLU A 197 6.10 -24.51 -3.14
C GLU A 197 5.45 -23.14 -3.37
N VAL A 198 6.24 -22.10 -3.48
CA VAL A 198 5.75 -20.74 -3.77
C VAL A 198 5.21 -20.59 -5.18
N LYS A 199 5.82 -21.24 -6.18
CA LYS A 199 5.28 -21.27 -7.56
C LYS A 199 3.90 -21.92 -7.62
N VAL A 200 3.64 -22.90 -6.76
CA VAL A 200 2.36 -23.60 -6.70
C VAL A 200 1.33 -22.84 -5.88
N THR A 201 1.73 -22.28 -4.74
CA THR A 201 0.82 -21.64 -3.77
C THR A 201 0.71 -20.13 -3.92
N GLY A 202 1.71 -19.48 -4.54
CA GLY A 202 1.81 -18.00 -4.61
C GLY A 202 2.12 -17.34 -3.27
N ALA A 203 2.32 -18.10 -2.19
CA ALA A 203 2.59 -17.58 -0.87
C ALA A 203 4.07 -17.25 -0.69
N VAL A 204 4.38 -15.97 -0.59
CA VAL A 204 5.73 -15.46 -0.30
C VAL A 204 5.89 -15.33 1.19
N GLY A 205 6.60 -16.23 1.86
CA GLY A 205 6.79 -16.23 3.30
C GLY A 205 7.72 -15.10 3.78
N LYS A 206 9.04 -15.35 3.77
CA LYS A 206 10.05 -14.38 4.20
C LYS A 206 11.11 -14.18 3.13
N ILE A 207 11.42 -12.93 2.81
CA ILE A 207 12.51 -12.53 1.91
C ILE A 207 13.46 -11.60 2.65
N ALA A 208 14.75 -11.86 2.57
CA ALA A 208 15.81 -11.03 3.18
C ALA A 208 15.53 -10.65 4.65
N GLY A 209 14.82 -11.50 5.41
CA GLY A 209 14.46 -11.27 6.81
C GLY A 209 13.17 -10.47 7.03
N PHE A 210 12.45 -10.08 5.98
CA PHE A 210 11.13 -9.48 6.05
C PHE A 210 10.03 -10.51 5.90
N LEU A 211 8.96 -10.38 6.68
CA LEU A 211 7.69 -11.03 6.42
C LEU A 211 6.98 -10.25 5.30
N VAL A 212 6.79 -10.89 4.14
CA VAL A 212 6.18 -10.24 2.98
C VAL A 212 4.67 -10.44 3.03
N LEU A 213 3.96 -9.32 2.90
CA LEU A 213 2.50 -9.27 2.88
C LEU A 213 2.06 -8.49 1.65
N GLU A 214 1.08 -9.01 0.93
CA GLU A 214 0.47 -8.28 -0.19
C GLU A 214 -0.50 -7.24 0.36
N TRP A 215 -0.29 -5.99 -0.03
CA TRP A 215 -1.08 -4.86 0.41
C TRP A 215 -1.57 -4.07 -0.79
N ASN A 216 -2.87 -3.78 -0.81
CA ASN A 216 -3.47 -3.00 -1.89
C ASN A 216 -3.70 -1.57 -1.44
N ASP A 217 -2.89 -0.65 -2.00
CA ASP A 217 -2.99 0.80 -1.79
C ASP A 217 -3.00 1.52 -3.14
N THR A 218 -3.62 2.70 -3.17
CA THR A 218 -3.81 3.50 -4.40
C THR A 218 -2.86 4.69 -4.51
N THR A 219 -1.90 4.81 -3.60
CA THR A 219 -0.91 5.90 -3.62
C THR A 219 -0.03 5.79 -4.86
N ALA A 220 -0.02 6.85 -5.66
CA ALA A 220 0.71 6.87 -6.93
C ALA A 220 2.22 6.62 -6.72
N ASN A 221 2.79 5.78 -7.57
CA ASN A 221 4.21 5.42 -7.57
C ASN A 221 4.74 4.75 -6.28
N LEU A 222 3.91 4.54 -5.27
CA LEU A 222 4.25 3.69 -4.14
C LEU A 222 4.44 2.26 -4.64
N GLN A 223 5.47 1.58 -4.16
CA GLN A 223 5.77 0.21 -4.53
C GLN A 223 5.69 -0.72 -3.34
N MET A 224 6.29 -0.34 -2.24
CA MET A 224 6.32 -1.14 -1.02
C MET A 224 6.55 -0.26 0.21
N LEU A 225 6.14 -0.78 1.36
CA LEU A 225 6.39 -0.17 2.65
C LEU A 225 7.01 -1.20 3.58
N ALA A 226 8.22 -0.92 4.05
CA ALA A 226 8.92 -1.75 5.01
C ALA A 226 8.86 -1.15 6.40
N GLY A 227 8.76 -2.00 7.42
CA GLY A 227 8.71 -1.51 8.79
C GLY A 227 8.98 -2.56 9.85
N HIS A 228 8.87 -2.12 11.09
CA HIS A 228 8.97 -2.99 12.26
C HIS A 228 7.87 -2.62 13.27
N PRO A 229 7.06 -3.57 13.76
CA PRO A 229 5.86 -3.30 14.56
C PRO A 229 6.14 -2.56 15.87
N ARG A 230 7.35 -2.68 16.43
CA ARG A 230 7.73 -1.99 17.66
C ARG A 230 7.64 -0.47 17.56
N PHE A 231 7.74 0.10 16.36
CA PHE A 231 7.83 1.55 16.14
C PHE A 231 6.56 2.17 15.57
N ALA A 232 5.51 1.39 15.42
CA ALA A 232 4.18 1.86 15.06
C ALA A 232 3.16 1.28 16.03
N THR A 233 2.34 2.14 16.63
CA THR A 233 1.34 1.72 17.60
C THR A 233 -0.07 2.08 17.15
N ARG A 234 -1.01 1.25 17.54
CA ARG A 234 -2.44 1.48 17.45
C ARG A 234 -3.00 1.48 18.86
N ALA A 235 -3.74 2.51 19.24
CA ALA A 235 -4.46 2.55 20.49
C ALA A 235 -5.96 2.61 20.19
N MET A 236 -6.72 1.76 20.86
CA MET A 236 -8.19 1.76 20.81
C MET A 236 -8.68 2.18 22.20
N ASP A 237 -9.40 3.30 22.24
CA ASP A 237 -9.89 3.88 23.48
C ASP A 237 -11.30 3.43 23.81
N PHE A 238 -12.16 3.33 22.81
CA PHE A 238 -13.55 2.93 22.97
C PHE A 238 -14.04 2.11 21.79
N ALA A 239 -14.81 1.06 22.08
CA ALA A 239 -15.41 0.23 21.04
C ALA A 239 -16.82 -0.22 21.44
N VAL A 240 -17.78 0.05 20.58
CA VAL A 240 -19.08 -0.61 20.58
C VAL A 240 -19.05 -1.67 19.50
N PRO A 241 -19.15 -2.96 19.84
CA PRO A 241 -19.21 -4.03 18.87
C PRO A 241 -20.35 -3.80 17.88
N ILE A 242 -20.18 -4.31 16.67
CA ILE A 242 -21.24 -4.24 15.67
C ILE A 242 -22.38 -5.16 16.12
N HIS A 243 -23.56 -4.60 16.23
CA HIS A 243 -24.75 -5.28 16.71
C HIS A 243 -26.01 -4.79 16.00
N LEU A 244 -27.08 -5.53 16.12
CA LEU A 244 -28.40 -5.14 15.67
C LEU A 244 -29.13 -4.43 16.81
N GLN A 245 -29.56 -3.19 16.57
CA GLN A 245 -30.36 -2.40 17.49
C GLN A 245 -31.79 -2.33 16.99
N ASP A 246 -32.75 -2.67 17.84
CA ASP A 246 -34.16 -2.45 17.58
C ASP A 246 -34.50 -0.94 17.68
N LEU A 247 -35.12 -0.39 16.65
CA LEU A 247 -35.53 1.02 16.59
C LEU A 247 -37.00 1.25 16.90
N SER A 248 -37.75 0.23 17.29
CA SER A 248 -39.20 0.33 17.58
C SER A 248 -39.55 1.42 18.63
N GLY A 249 -38.63 1.71 19.54
CA GLY A 249 -38.76 2.77 20.57
C GLY A 249 -38.30 4.16 20.11
N SER A 250 -37.82 4.36 18.91
CA SER A 250 -37.24 5.64 18.45
C SER A 250 -38.29 6.74 18.15
N GLY A 251 -39.55 6.35 18.01
CA GLY A 251 -40.63 7.27 17.60
C GLY A 251 -40.62 7.67 16.12
N THR A 252 -39.54 7.37 15.41
CA THR A 252 -39.38 7.71 13.98
C THR A 252 -39.52 6.48 13.09
N TYR A 253 -39.01 5.33 13.55
CA TYR A 253 -39.01 4.07 12.81
C TYR A 253 -39.92 3.06 13.49
N ILE A 254 -40.88 2.52 12.76
CA ILE A 254 -41.81 1.51 13.27
C ILE A 254 -41.46 0.17 12.64
N GLY A 255 -41.06 -0.81 13.48
CA GLY A 255 -40.71 -2.16 13.02
C GLY A 255 -39.37 -2.25 12.28
N ALA A 256 -38.50 -1.25 12.37
CA ALA A 256 -37.19 -1.26 11.77
C ALA A 256 -36.11 -1.61 12.80
N SER A 257 -34.99 -2.13 12.30
CA SER A 257 -33.77 -2.37 13.08
C SER A 257 -32.59 -1.66 12.45
N ALA A 258 -31.55 -1.40 13.21
CA ALA A 258 -30.30 -0.81 12.66
C ALA A 258 -29.09 -1.65 13.01
N VAL A 259 -28.19 -1.83 12.05
CA VAL A 259 -26.85 -2.34 12.29
C VAL A 259 -25.98 -1.16 12.72
N GLN A 260 -25.49 -1.23 13.94
CA GLN A 260 -24.72 -0.14 14.57
C GLN A 260 -23.38 -0.63 15.11
N GLY A 261 -22.39 0.25 15.05
CA GLY A 261 -21.09 0.05 15.67
C GLY A 261 -20.32 1.35 15.74
N ARG A 262 -19.42 1.48 16.72
CA ARG A 262 -18.59 2.67 16.91
C ARG A 262 -17.23 2.27 17.46
N LYS A 263 -16.17 2.89 16.92
CA LYS A 263 -14.82 2.71 17.44
C LYS A 263 -14.12 4.07 17.52
N VAL A 264 -13.47 4.31 18.66
CA VAL A 264 -12.60 5.45 18.89
C VAL A 264 -11.18 4.92 19.01
N TYR A 265 -10.31 5.34 18.10
CA TYR A 265 -8.94 4.83 17.98
C TYR A 265 -8.03 5.86 17.34
N ASP A 266 -6.74 5.61 17.39
CA ASP A 266 -5.77 6.31 16.57
C ASP A 266 -4.53 5.44 16.32
N HIS A 267 -3.68 5.91 15.39
CA HIS A 267 -2.42 5.29 15.03
C HIS A 267 -1.29 6.29 15.20
N LYS A 268 -0.14 5.84 15.64
CA LYS A 268 1.05 6.70 15.72
C LYS A 268 2.30 5.93 15.34
N VAL A 269 3.16 6.57 14.54
CA VAL A 269 4.52 6.12 14.29
C VAL A 269 5.44 6.79 15.30
N LEU A 270 6.16 5.99 16.07
CA LEU A 270 7.05 6.46 17.14
C LEU A 270 8.43 6.86 16.59
N ARG A 271 8.88 6.19 15.54
CA ARG A 271 10.18 6.42 14.89
C ARG A 271 10.03 6.31 13.37
N SER A 272 10.04 7.44 12.70
CA SER A 272 9.91 7.53 11.24
C SER A 272 10.99 6.74 10.49
N VAL A 273 12.20 6.71 11.03
CA VAL A 273 13.35 6.00 10.44
C VAL A 273 13.13 4.49 10.34
N ALA A 274 12.24 3.94 11.20
CA ALA A 274 11.93 2.51 11.24
C ALA A 274 10.85 2.10 10.23
N ILE A 275 10.19 3.06 9.61
CA ILE A 275 9.17 2.85 8.58
C ILE A 275 9.67 3.48 7.29
N ARG A 276 9.77 2.70 6.22
CA ARG A 276 10.31 3.16 4.93
C ARG A 276 9.30 2.93 3.83
N ALA A 277 8.91 4.01 3.15
CA ALA A 277 8.06 3.97 1.98
C ALA A 277 8.94 4.08 0.73
N VAL A 278 8.84 3.10 -0.13
CA VAL A 278 9.65 2.99 -1.35
C VAL A 278 8.82 3.39 -2.55
N TYR A 279 9.30 4.37 -3.27
CA TYR A 279 8.69 4.87 -4.49
C TYR A 279 9.58 4.59 -5.69
N SER A 280 8.97 4.24 -6.81
CA SER A 280 9.64 4.00 -8.09
C SER A 280 8.91 4.74 -9.21
N PRO A 281 9.63 5.20 -10.25
CA PRO A 281 8.98 5.79 -11.42
C PRO A 281 8.01 4.80 -12.07
N GLY A 282 6.96 5.31 -12.70
CA GLY A 282 6.12 4.52 -13.60
C GLY A 282 6.91 4.08 -14.85
N ALA A 283 6.53 2.97 -15.44
CA ALA A 283 7.16 2.50 -16.69
C ALA A 283 6.66 3.28 -17.91
N LEU A 284 7.58 3.75 -18.76
CA LEU A 284 7.28 4.26 -20.10
C LEU A 284 7.44 3.15 -21.12
N VAL A 285 6.49 3.05 -22.04
CA VAL A 285 6.60 2.19 -23.23
C VAL A 285 7.16 3.02 -24.37
N LEU A 286 8.30 2.59 -24.90
CA LEU A 286 9.04 3.30 -25.95
C LEU A 286 9.10 2.45 -27.22
N SER A 287 8.96 3.11 -28.37
CA SER A 287 9.27 2.55 -29.68
C SER A 287 10.33 3.41 -30.41
N ALA A 288 11.06 2.81 -31.32
CA ALA A 288 12.07 3.51 -32.10
C ALA A 288 11.86 3.29 -33.59
N VAL A 289 12.23 4.28 -34.37
CA VAL A 289 12.31 4.22 -35.84
C VAL A 289 13.60 4.89 -36.30
N ALA A 290 14.11 4.50 -37.46
CA ALA A 290 15.27 5.16 -38.08
C ALA A 290 15.03 6.66 -38.21
N GLY A 291 16.04 7.44 -37.89
CA GLY A 291 16.04 8.89 -38.07
C GLY A 291 16.04 9.33 -39.51
N ALA A 292 16.05 10.63 -39.76
CA ALA A 292 16.24 11.18 -41.12
C ALA A 292 17.73 11.38 -41.46
N ALA A 293 18.56 11.60 -40.43
CA ALA A 293 19.99 11.76 -40.60
C ALA A 293 20.75 10.46 -40.35
N THR A 294 21.80 10.19 -41.10
CA THR A 294 22.63 8.99 -40.95
C THR A 294 23.17 8.87 -39.52
N GLY A 295 23.02 7.71 -38.90
CA GLY A 295 23.44 7.43 -37.51
C GLY A 295 22.51 7.99 -36.46
N THR A 296 21.24 8.26 -36.78
CA THR A 296 20.25 8.75 -35.83
C THR A 296 19.04 7.83 -35.72
N THR A 297 18.37 7.90 -34.56
CA THR A 297 17.07 7.27 -34.27
C THR A 297 16.07 8.29 -33.74
N LYS A 298 14.80 8.00 -33.89
CA LYS A 298 13.70 8.75 -33.25
C LYS A 298 12.97 7.83 -32.29
N LEU A 299 12.74 8.32 -31.07
CA LEU A 299 11.97 7.60 -30.05
C LEU A 299 10.56 8.18 -29.91
N THR A 300 9.60 7.31 -29.90
CA THR A 300 8.20 7.64 -29.61
C THR A 300 7.84 7.08 -28.24
N VAL A 301 7.20 7.90 -27.40
CA VAL A 301 6.61 7.48 -26.13
C VAL A 301 5.18 7.04 -26.43
N GLU A 302 4.93 5.74 -26.35
CA GLU A 302 3.64 5.11 -26.68
C GLU A 302 2.66 5.18 -25.50
N ALA A 303 3.15 4.93 -24.28
CA ALA A 303 2.32 4.89 -23.07
C ALA A 303 3.14 5.11 -21.80
N GLY A 304 2.44 5.38 -20.69
CA GLY A 304 3.00 5.49 -19.34
C GLY A 304 3.40 6.91 -18.91
N GLY A 305 3.37 7.89 -19.82
CA GLY A 305 3.61 9.30 -19.49
C GLY A 305 2.34 10.03 -19.06
N SER A 306 2.36 10.67 -17.89
CA SER A 306 1.25 11.52 -17.43
C SER A 306 1.39 13.00 -17.81
N GLY A 307 2.51 13.40 -18.40
CA GLY A 307 2.81 14.75 -18.89
C GLY A 307 3.36 14.74 -20.30
N THR A 308 3.56 15.93 -20.86
CA THR A 308 4.05 16.13 -22.22
C THR A 308 5.54 16.46 -22.31
N THR A 309 6.22 16.58 -21.16
CA THR A 309 7.63 16.99 -21.09
C THR A 309 8.52 15.78 -20.86
N PHE A 310 9.27 15.42 -21.88
CA PHE A 310 10.20 14.29 -21.84
C PHE A 310 11.64 14.76 -21.96
N PHE A 311 12.54 14.04 -21.32
CA PHE A 311 13.98 14.21 -21.43
C PHE A 311 14.64 12.86 -21.63
N TYR A 312 15.78 12.85 -22.32
CA TYR A 312 16.54 11.63 -22.54
C TYR A 312 18.00 11.76 -22.18
N LYS A 313 18.60 10.64 -21.84
CA LYS A 313 20.05 10.44 -21.76
C LYS A 313 20.44 9.19 -22.52
N LYS A 314 21.58 9.27 -23.17
CA LYS A 314 22.22 8.13 -23.84
C LYS A 314 23.25 7.52 -22.91
N ASN A 315 23.19 6.19 -22.73
CA ASN A 315 24.10 5.40 -21.91
C ASN A 315 24.31 6.02 -20.51
N PRO A 316 23.24 6.24 -19.73
CA PRO A 316 23.34 6.92 -18.45
C PRO A 316 24.20 6.11 -17.47
N GLY A 317 25.23 6.73 -16.90
CA GLY A 317 26.04 6.12 -15.83
C GLY A 317 25.28 5.99 -14.53
N THR A 318 24.31 6.89 -14.29
CA THR A 318 23.39 6.86 -13.16
C THR A 318 21.97 6.91 -13.69
N ARG A 319 21.16 5.93 -13.30
CA ARG A 319 19.75 5.85 -13.70
C ARG A 319 18.90 6.88 -12.98
N ALA A 320 17.82 7.30 -13.61
CA ALA A 320 16.85 8.18 -13.00
C ALA A 320 16.09 7.47 -11.88
N VAL A 321 15.94 8.14 -10.74
CA VAL A 321 15.11 7.70 -9.61
C VAL A 321 13.84 8.53 -9.55
N PHE A 322 12.81 8.00 -8.89
CA PHE A 322 11.56 8.72 -8.65
C PHE A 322 11.83 10.08 -7.96
N ASP A 323 11.03 11.08 -8.28
CA ASP A 323 11.12 12.43 -7.71
C ASP A 323 12.45 13.18 -7.94
N MET A 324 13.38 12.63 -8.77
CA MET A 324 14.60 13.34 -9.17
C MET A 324 14.24 14.62 -9.89
N THR A 325 14.86 15.75 -9.52
CA THR A 325 14.60 17.01 -10.19
C THR A 325 15.19 17.05 -11.61
N LYS A 326 14.58 17.85 -12.50
CA LYS A 326 15.09 18.11 -13.87
C LYS A 326 16.58 18.47 -13.85
N THR A 327 16.99 19.35 -12.94
CA THR A 327 18.37 19.81 -12.83
C THR A 327 19.33 18.66 -12.46
N SER A 328 18.93 17.81 -11.53
CA SER A 328 19.73 16.65 -11.12
C SER A 328 19.78 15.58 -12.21
N TYR A 329 18.68 15.41 -12.96
CA TYR A 329 18.67 14.52 -14.10
C TYR A 329 19.59 15.02 -15.22
N GLY A 330 19.50 16.29 -15.62
CA GLY A 330 20.40 16.93 -16.61
C GLY A 330 20.36 16.29 -17.99
N GLY A 331 19.21 15.76 -18.42
CA GLY A 331 19.01 15.18 -19.75
C GLY A 331 18.67 16.23 -20.81
N THR A 332 18.65 15.80 -22.06
CA THR A 332 18.26 16.61 -23.25
C THR A 332 16.73 16.46 -23.42
N GLU A 333 16.07 17.55 -23.81
CA GLU A 333 14.64 17.53 -24.07
C GLU A 333 14.31 16.64 -25.27
N LEU A 334 13.26 15.84 -25.14
CA LEU A 334 12.79 14.92 -26.17
C LEU A 334 11.37 15.32 -26.60
N THR A 335 11.21 15.64 -27.89
CA THR A 335 9.89 15.67 -28.51
C THR A 335 9.62 14.30 -29.13
N SER A 336 8.63 13.59 -28.58
CA SER A 336 8.26 12.23 -28.99
C SER A 336 8.04 12.12 -30.49
N GLY A 337 8.67 11.14 -31.13
CA GLY A 337 8.58 10.86 -32.57
C GLY A 337 9.30 11.86 -33.46
N THR A 338 9.93 12.92 -32.94
CA THR A 338 10.51 14.01 -33.75
C THR A 338 11.99 14.20 -33.51
N THR A 339 12.44 14.15 -32.22
CA THR A 339 13.84 14.43 -31.86
C THR A 339 14.79 13.39 -32.49
N GLU A 340 15.78 13.85 -33.25
CA GLU A 340 16.85 13.03 -33.82
C GLU A 340 17.93 12.78 -32.75
N ILE A 341 18.16 11.53 -32.40
CA ILE A 341 19.14 11.14 -31.39
C ILE A 341 20.30 10.43 -32.07
N PRO A 342 21.54 10.96 -32.01
CA PRO A 342 22.72 10.30 -32.55
C PRO A 342 23.04 9.03 -31.75
N VAL A 343 23.02 7.87 -32.38
CA VAL A 343 23.16 6.56 -31.72
C VAL A 343 24.04 5.59 -32.51
N LYS A 344 24.46 4.55 -31.81
CA LYS A 344 25.03 3.32 -32.37
C LYS A 344 24.22 2.13 -31.89
N GLU A 345 24.33 1.03 -32.63
CA GLU A 345 23.72 -0.23 -32.18
C GLU A 345 24.24 -0.63 -30.80
N GLY A 346 23.31 -1.04 -29.92
CA GLY A 346 23.60 -1.39 -28.54
C GLY A 346 23.58 -0.22 -27.56
N ASP A 347 23.49 1.04 -28.03
CA ASP A 347 23.28 2.18 -27.11
C ASP A 347 21.97 2.03 -26.37
N THR A 348 21.98 2.34 -25.06
CA THR A 348 20.78 2.40 -24.23
C THR A 348 20.35 3.84 -24.05
N ILE A 349 19.10 4.15 -24.39
CA ILE A 349 18.51 5.47 -24.19
C ILE A 349 17.53 5.36 -23.03
N GLU A 350 17.78 6.18 -22.01
CA GLU A 350 16.84 6.40 -20.91
C GLU A 350 15.98 7.60 -21.23
N VAL A 351 14.66 7.44 -21.17
CA VAL A 351 13.68 8.53 -21.33
C VAL A 351 12.94 8.72 -20.03
N VAL A 352 12.85 9.95 -19.57
CA VAL A 352 12.07 10.30 -18.37
C VAL A 352 10.93 11.23 -18.76
N ASN A 353 9.80 11.05 -18.09
CA ASN A 353 8.69 11.98 -18.07
C ASN A 353 8.76 12.82 -16.80
N LEU A 354 8.68 14.14 -16.93
CA LEU A 354 8.69 15.06 -15.82
C LEU A 354 7.28 15.60 -15.56
N VAL A 355 6.85 15.47 -14.32
CA VAL A 355 5.65 16.13 -13.77
C VAL A 355 6.12 17.11 -12.70
N SER A 356 5.70 18.38 -12.79
CA SER A 356 6.16 19.43 -11.89
C SER A 356 7.69 19.53 -11.75
N SER A 357 8.42 19.34 -12.86
CA SER A 357 9.89 19.34 -12.95
C SER A 357 10.59 18.20 -12.19
N LYS A 358 9.88 17.12 -11.87
CA LYS A 358 10.40 15.93 -11.20
C LYS A 358 10.09 14.66 -12.00
N VAL A 359 10.96 13.67 -11.90
CA VAL A 359 10.79 12.39 -12.59
C VAL A 359 9.60 11.64 -12.03
N ALA A 360 8.62 11.38 -12.87
CA ALA A 360 7.42 10.61 -12.54
C ALA A 360 7.43 9.23 -13.21
N SER A 361 7.94 9.12 -14.44
CA SER A 361 8.01 7.86 -15.18
C SER A 361 9.33 7.76 -15.96
N VAL A 362 9.80 6.54 -16.17
CA VAL A 362 11.08 6.23 -16.84
C VAL A 362 10.89 5.06 -17.80
N GLY A 363 11.54 5.13 -18.95
CA GLY A 363 11.63 4.04 -19.91
C GLY A 363 13.05 3.85 -20.41
N TYR A 364 13.40 2.63 -20.74
CA TYR A 364 14.68 2.28 -21.32
C TYR A 364 14.47 1.65 -22.69
N TYR A 365 15.27 2.08 -23.66
CA TYR A 365 15.27 1.51 -24.99
C TYR A 365 16.71 1.17 -25.41
N THR A 366 16.94 -0.09 -25.81
CA THR A 366 18.22 -0.50 -26.38
C THR A 366 18.12 -0.45 -27.91
N VAL A 367 18.95 0.36 -28.51
CA VAL A 367 18.95 0.63 -29.97
C VAL A 367 19.39 -0.61 -30.75
N LYS A 368 18.59 -1.00 -31.72
CA LYS A 368 18.87 -2.11 -32.66
C LYS A 368 19.36 -1.57 -34.00
N ALA A 369 20.03 -2.39 -34.78
CA ALA A 369 20.54 -2.01 -36.12
C ALA A 369 19.44 -1.42 -37.02
N GLY A 370 18.22 -1.96 -37.00
CA GLY A 370 17.09 -1.47 -37.80
C GLY A 370 16.47 -0.14 -37.35
N ASP A 371 16.86 0.38 -36.19
CA ASP A 371 16.37 1.65 -35.62
C ASP A 371 17.25 2.84 -36.01
N ILE A 372 18.31 2.62 -36.82
CA ILE A 372 19.33 3.61 -37.20
C ILE A 372 19.21 3.90 -38.68
N ALA A 373 19.22 5.18 -39.04
CA ALA A 373 19.22 5.65 -40.45
C ALA A 373 20.56 5.43 -41.17
#